data_02120ae8ece4305588fa0643f523f104
#
_entry.id   02120ae8ece4305588fa0643f523f104
#
_cell.length_a   1.000
_cell.length_b   1.000
_cell.length_c   1.000
_cell.angle_alpha   90.00
_cell.angle_beta   90.00
_cell.angle_gamma   90.00
#
_symmetry.space_group_name_H-M   'P 1'
#
loop_
_entity.id
_entity.type
_entity.pdbx_description
1 polymer ?
#
loop_
_entity_poly.entity_id
_entity_poly.type
_entity_poly.pdbx_seq_one_letter_code
_entity_poly.pdbx_strand_id
1 'polypeptide(L)'
;MSLHALNQRVKTDLSYLGLDCCSNWVHETPHPDGHVYDAVIVGAGQCGLGIAFGLIRKRMTNILVIDENPQGREGPWITYARMMTLRTPKQLTSIDYGIPSLTFRSWWEAQFGEDSWNALDKIVRRDWMDYLCWYRQVLNLPVINQVKLTRIDPANAGVHRLHLTGAAAPSDTLLARKVILATGIQGGGQWYVPAMIREKLPKHLYAHTSESIDFNALKGKKIAILGGGSSAFDNANYALTEGAAEAHVFVRRKQLPRVNPIRQMEPSGLIEHYHTLADAEKYAVMAHFFNLNQPPTNDTFNRAAAWPGFTLHLGSPWLDVQPSDDGVRVFTEKGSFLFDFLIISTGLRTDPALRPELSVLEPYILRWGDRYKAPEAIASPVLDAHPYLSPGFAYLGRDAKGAELLHGLYAFNYSGMISCGLSASALSGMKYSLPLITAAVADELFADTREAYLEDYFTYDTPEFFGKWPKKTEV
;
A
#
# COMPACT_ATOMS: atom_id res chain seq x y z
N MET A 1 10.61 -11.58 -27.49
CA MET A 1 9.67 -12.67 -27.04
C MET A 1 8.27 -12.11 -27.06
N SER A 2 7.24 -12.84 -27.51
CA SER A 2 5.84 -12.35 -27.44
C SER A 2 5.24 -12.54 -26.05
N LEU A 3 4.15 -11.80 -25.74
CA LEU A 3 3.43 -11.97 -24.46
C LEU A 3 2.91 -13.40 -24.26
N HIS A 4 2.47 -14.05 -25.35
CA HIS A 4 2.07 -15.46 -25.30
C HIS A 4 3.24 -16.37 -24.88
N ALA A 5 4.42 -16.17 -25.47
CA ALA A 5 5.61 -16.92 -25.10
C ALA A 5 6.05 -16.65 -23.65
N LEU A 6 5.92 -15.41 -23.18
CA LEU A 6 6.17 -15.06 -21.78
C LEU A 6 5.21 -15.79 -20.84
N ASN A 7 3.91 -15.83 -21.16
CA ASN A 7 2.92 -16.56 -20.35
C ASN A 7 3.24 -18.06 -20.25
N GLN A 8 3.72 -18.69 -21.33
CA GLN A 8 4.17 -20.08 -21.30
C GLN A 8 5.44 -20.23 -20.44
N ARG A 9 6.35 -19.26 -20.53
CA ARG A 9 7.57 -19.27 -19.71
C ARG A 9 7.23 -19.16 -18.22
N VAL A 10 6.29 -18.28 -17.83
CA VAL A 10 5.82 -18.19 -16.44
C VAL A 10 5.31 -19.54 -15.95
N LYS A 11 4.44 -20.20 -16.72
CA LYS A 11 3.93 -21.54 -16.36
C LYS A 11 5.07 -22.56 -16.16
N THR A 12 6.04 -22.57 -17.06
CA THR A 12 7.19 -23.45 -16.94
C THR A 12 8.02 -23.15 -15.69
N ASP A 13 8.31 -21.87 -15.42
CA ASP A 13 9.08 -21.45 -14.24
C ASP A 13 8.34 -21.83 -12.94
N LEU A 14 7.02 -21.66 -12.87
CA LEU A 14 6.21 -22.06 -11.72
C LEU A 14 6.20 -23.59 -11.53
N SER A 15 6.12 -24.35 -12.62
CA SER A 15 6.21 -25.83 -12.58
C SER A 15 7.58 -26.28 -12.07
N TYR A 16 8.67 -25.65 -12.53
CA TYR A 16 10.03 -25.98 -12.01
C TYR A 16 10.19 -25.67 -10.52
N LEU A 17 9.40 -24.75 -9.98
CA LEU A 17 9.33 -24.45 -8.55
C LEU A 17 8.34 -25.35 -7.79
N GLY A 18 7.68 -26.30 -8.47
CA GLY A 18 6.68 -27.19 -7.88
C GLY A 18 5.43 -26.47 -7.39
N LEU A 19 5.07 -25.35 -8.02
CA LEU A 19 3.90 -24.55 -7.63
C LEU A 19 2.62 -24.93 -8.38
N ASP A 20 2.71 -25.78 -9.38
CA ASP A 20 1.60 -26.32 -10.17
C ASP A 20 0.87 -27.50 -9.51
N CYS A 21 1.50 -28.14 -8.52
CA CYS A 21 0.98 -29.31 -7.80
C CYS A 21 0.83 -29.04 -6.28
N CYS A 22 0.60 -27.78 -5.90
CA CYS A 22 0.54 -27.40 -4.50
C CYS A 22 -0.78 -27.84 -3.83
N SER A 23 -0.69 -28.71 -2.81
CA SER A 23 -1.75 -28.88 -1.83
C SER A 23 -1.63 -27.83 -0.73
N ASN A 24 -2.77 -27.35 -0.22
CA ASN A 24 -2.79 -26.54 1.00
C ASN A 24 -2.27 -27.40 2.16
N TRP A 25 -1.32 -26.85 2.94
CA TRP A 25 -0.82 -27.53 4.13
C TRP A 25 -1.57 -27.09 5.41
N VAL A 26 -2.29 -25.95 5.33
CA VAL A 26 -2.99 -25.39 6.48
C VAL A 26 -4.22 -26.25 6.77
N HIS A 27 -4.37 -26.70 8.03
CA HIS A 27 -5.52 -27.45 8.48
C HIS A 27 -6.78 -26.58 8.40
N GLU A 28 -7.88 -27.14 7.92
CA GLU A 28 -9.18 -26.48 7.87
C GLU A 28 -9.64 -26.12 9.28
N THR A 29 -10.21 -24.93 9.42
CA THR A 29 -10.81 -24.46 10.66
C THR A 29 -12.33 -24.51 10.53
N PRO A 30 -13.02 -25.49 11.14
CA PRO A 30 -14.48 -25.54 11.10
C PRO A 30 -15.09 -24.40 11.90
N HIS A 31 -16.15 -23.77 11.35
CA HIS A 31 -16.89 -22.73 12.06
C HIS A 31 -18.40 -22.88 11.78
N PRO A 32 -19.28 -22.66 12.78
CA PRO A 32 -20.73 -22.86 12.61
C PRO A 32 -21.35 -21.91 11.58
N ASP A 33 -20.74 -20.73 11.37
CA ASP A 33 -21.24 -19.71 10.45
C ASP A 33 -20.71 -19.86 9.02
N GLY A 34 -20.00 -20.94 8.69
CA GLY A 34 -19.59 -21.28 7.34
C GLY A 34 -18.10 -21.36 7.10
N HIS A 35 -17.69 -21.14 5.85
CA HIS A 35 -16.30 -21.27 5.42
C HIS A 35 -15.38 -20.23 6.05
N VAL A 36 -14.21 -20.69 6.53
CA VAL A 36 -13.15 -19.85 7.07
C VAL A 36 -11.97 -19.83 6.11
N TYR A 37 -11.62 -18.65 5.63
CA TYR A 37 -10.39 -18.46 4.87
C TYR A 37 -9.17 -18.49 5.78
N ASP A 38 -8.08 -19.10 5.33
CA ASP A 38 -6.80 -19.02 6.04
C ASP A 38 -6.29 -17.58 6.05
N ALA A 39 -6.43 -16.86 4.93
CA ALA A 39 -6.15 -15.44 4.87
C ALA A 39 -7.08 -14.68 3.91
N VAL A 40 -7.56 -13.51 4.35
CA VAL A 40 -8.22 -12.54 3.48
C VAL A 40 -7.33 -11.29 3.35
N ILE A 41 -7.02 -10.92 2.12
CA ILE A 41 -6.20 -9.75 1.79
C ILE A 41 -7.14 -8.65 1.30
N VAL A 42 -7.08 -7.49 1.94
CA VAL A 42 -7.92 -6.33 1.61
C VAL A 42 -7.12 -5.33 0.79
N GLY A 43 -7.49 -5.16 -0.47
CA GLY A 43 -6.78 -4.38 -1.47
C GLY A 43 -6.05 -5.24 -2.49
N ALA A 44 -6.46 -5.16 -3.77
CA ALA A 44 -5.86 -5.88 -4.89
C ALA A 44 -4.87 -5.03 -5.71
N GLY A 45 -4.31 -3.99 -5.11
CA GLY A 45 -3.18 -3.27 -5.68
C GLY A 45 -1.89 -4.09 -5.63
N GLN A 46 -0.78 -3.49 -6.05
CA GLN A 46 0.54 -4.14 -6.09
C GLN A 46 0.92 -4.90 -4.81
N CYS A 47 0.58 -4.35 -3.62
CA CYS A 47 0.87 -4.98 -2.34
C CYS A 47 0.04 -6.26 -2.13
N GLY A 48 -1.27 -6.18 -2.35
CA GLY A 48 -2.17 -7.32 -2.17
C GLY A 48 -1.91 -8.44 -3.17
N LEU A 49 -1.65 -8.11 -4.44
CA LEU A 49 -1.26 -9.11 -5.44
C LEU A 49 0.06 -9.80 -5.09
N GLY A 50 1.06 -9.02 -4.62
CA GLY A 50 2.33 -9.58 -4.17
C GLY A 50 2.17 -10.49 -2.95
N ILE A 51 1.36 -10.12 -1.95
CA ILE A 51 1.06 -10.95 -0.78
C ILE A 51 0.34 -12.24 -1.21
N ALA A 52 -0.70 -12.14 -2.04
CA ALA A 52 -1.45 -13.30 -2.51
C ALA A 52 -0.54 -14.34 -3.18
N PHE A 53 0.31 -13.89 -4.10
CA PHE A 53 1.28 -14.80 -4.75
C PHE A 53 2.30 -15.36 -3.74
N GLY A 54 2.78 -14.54 -2.81
CA GLY A 54 3.71 -14.99 -1.77
C GLY A 54 3.13 -16.06 -0.86
N LEU A 55 1.84 -15.98 -0.50
CA LEU A 55 1.13 -17.02 0.25
C LEU A 55 0.93 -18.30 -0.57
N ILE A 56 0.55 -18.18 -1.86
CA ILE A 56 0.47 -19.32 -2.77
C ILE A 56 1.83 -20.02 -2.91
N ARG A 57 2.93 -19.28 -3.02
CA ARG A 57 4.29 -19.86 -3.00
C ARG A 57 4.60 -20.64 -1.72
N LYS A 58 3.98 -20.30 -0.62
CA LYS A 58 4.05 -21.04 0.66
C LYS A 58 3.00 -22.16 0.74
N ARG A 59 2.35 -22.50 -0.39
CA ARG A 59 1.30 -23.53 -0.47
C ARG A 59 0.10 -23.28 0.43
N MET A 60 -0.25 -21.99 0.60
CA MET A 60 -1.48 -21.55 1.26
C MET A 60 -2.46 -21.13 0.15
N THR A 61 -3.45 -21.97 -0.13
CA THR A 61 -4.37 -21.78 -1.28
C THR A 61 -5.77 -21.37 -0.87
N ASN A 62 -6.16 -21.58 0.41
CA ASN A 62 -7.44 -21.11 0.95
C ASN A 62 -7.36 -19.62 1.31
N ILE A 63 -7.12 -18.78 0.32
CA ILE A 63 -6.98 -17.33 0.46
C ILE A 63 -7.96 -16.61 -0.46
N LEU A 64 -8.28 -15.36 -0.10
CA LEU A 64 -9.09 -14.47 -0.92
C LEU A 64 -8.51 -13.06 -0.91
N VAL A 65 -8.54 -12.37 -2.06
CA VAL A 65 -8.25 -10.95 -2.18
C VAL A 65 -9.52 -10.21 -2.52
N ILE A 66 -9.83 -9.13 -1.79
CA ILE A 66 -10.98 -8.26 -2.08
C ILE A 66 -10.52 -6.84 -2.37
N ASP A 67 -11.19 -6.14 -3.29
CA ASP A 67 -10.94 -4.73 -3.59
C ASP A 67 -12.25 -3.98 -3.83
N GLU A 68 -12.35 -2.75 -3.31
CA GLU A 68 -13.55 -1.90 -3.47
C GLU A 68 -13.71 -1.36 -4.89
N ASN A 69 -12.62 -1.30 -5.66
CA ASN A 69 -12.62 -0.78 -7.03
C ASN A 69 -12.96 -1.85 -8.08
N PRO A 70 -13.44 -1.45 -9.27
CA PRO A 70 -13.53 -2.34 -10.41
C PRO A 70 -12.15 -2.87 -10.84
N GLN A 71 -12.15 -4.03 -11.49
CA GLN A 71 -10.94 -4.64 -12.05
C GLN A 71 -10.22 -3.67 -12.99
N GLY A 72 -8.90 -3.60 -12.84
CA GLY A 72 -8.02 -2.70 -13.58
C GLY A 72 -8.04 -1.26 -13.04
N ARG A 73 -8.72 -1.02 -11.90
CA ARG A 73 -8.74 0.28 -11.21
C ARG A 73 -8.27 0.21 -9.76
N GLU A 74 -7.63 -0.88 -9.39
CA GLU A 74 -7.05 -1.09 -8.06
C GLU A 74 -5.88 -0.13 -7.82
N GLY A 75 -5.88 0.50 -6.67
CA GLY A 75 -4.85 1.47 -6.30
C GLY A 75 -4.95 2.82 -7.04
N PRO A 76 -3.88 3.63 -7.02
CA PRO A 76 -3.94 5.02 -7.48
C PRO A 76 -3.68 5.22 -8.98
N TRP A 77 -3.15 4.22 -9.69
CA TRP A 77 -2.43 4.39 -10.96
C TRP A 77 -3.25 5.06 -12.08
N ILE A 78 -4.51 4.65 -12.25
CA ILE A 78 -5.41 5.22 -13.24
C ILE A 78 -6.63 5.91 -12.63
N THR A 79 -6.74 5.94 -11.30
CA THR A 79 -7.83 6.58 -10.57
C THR A 79 -7.47 8.03 -10.23
N TYR A 80 -6.80 8.27 -9.11
CA TYR A 80 -6.52 9.62 -8.61
C TYR A 80 -5.06 10.10 -8.76
N ALA A 81 -4.10 9.23 -9.09
CA ALA A 81 -2.72 9.68 -9.34
C ALA A 81 -2.62 10.47 -10.65
N ARG A 82 -2.06 11.68 -10.59
CA ARG A 82 -1.85 12.57 -11.74
C ARG A 82 -0.41 12.60 -12.21
N MET A 83 0.50 11.87 -11.56
CA MET A 83 1.85 11.69 -12.06
C MET A 83 1.83 10.98 -13.42
N MET A 84 2.73 11.37 -14.32
CA MET A 84 2.84 10.73 -15.63
C MET A 84 3.59 9.41 -15.54
N THR A 85 4.66 9.38 -14.75
CA THR A 85 5.56 8.22 -14.58
C THR A 85 5.79 7.91 -13.12
N LEU A 86 6.16 6.68 -12.81
CA LEU A 86 6.61 6.27 -11.49
C LEU A 86 7.87 7.08 -11.11
N ARG A 87 8.04 7.31 -9.79
CA ARG A 87 9.22 7.99 -9.24
C ARG A 87 10.33 7.01 -8.86
N THR A 88 9.97 5.76 -8.62
CA THR A 88 10.92 4.66 -8.37
C THR A 88 11.67 4.33 -9.66
N PRO A 89 13.00 4.17 -9.62
CA PRO A 89 13.78 3.68 -10.76
C PRO A 89 13.21 2.37 -11.30
N LYS A 90 13.17 2.22 -12.62
CA LYS A 90 12.59 1.04 -13.27
C LYS A 90 13.23 -0.29 -12.85
N GLN A 91 14.48 -0.25 -12.38
CA GLN A 91 15.24 -1.42 -11.91
C GLN A 91 14.86 -1.87 -10.49
N LEU A 92 14.18 -1.02 -9.71
CA LEU A 92 13.84 -1.28 -8.32
C LEU A 92 12.38 -1.68 -8.10
N THR A 93 11.62 -1.85 -9.19
CA THR A 93 10.23 -2.33 -9.10
C THR A 93 10.21 -3.85 -9.00
N SER A 94 9.61 -4.42 -7.94
CA SER A 94 9.66 -5.85 -7.72
C SER A 94 8.48 -6.34 -6.87
N ILE A 95 7.66 -7.18 -7.51
CA ILE A 95 6.67 -8.05 -6.85
C ILE A 95 6.85 -9.50 -7.35
N ASP A 96 7.95 -9.76 -8.08
CA ASP A 96 8.23 -10.98 -8.83
C ASP A 96 8.82 -12.12 -7.97
N TYR A 97 9.17 -11.84 -6.73
CA TYR A 97 9.82 -12.81 -5.84
C TYR A 97 11.10 -13.46 -6.41
N GLY A 98 11.81 -12.75 -7.28
CA GLY A 98 13.03 -13.22 -7.93
C GLY A 98 12.79 -14.18 -9.10
N ILE A 99 11.55 -14.30 -9.58
CA ILE A 99 11.22 -15.07 -10.79
C ILE A 99 11.36 -14.14 -12.01
N PRO A 100 12.39 -14.35 -12.87
CA PRO A 100 12.69 -13.40 -13.94
C PRO A 100 11.53 -13.17 -14.91
N SER A 101 10.76 -14.23 -15.22
CA SER A 101 9.62 -14.14 -16.13
C SER A 101 8.43 -13.33 -15.58
N LEU A 102 8.40 -13.06 -14.27
CA LEU A 102 7.37 -12.24 -13.63
C LEU A 102 7.78 -10.77 -13.48
N THR A 103 8.99 -10.39 -13.83
CA THR A 103 9.46 -9.00 -13.68
C THR A 103 8.72 -8.05 -14.62
N PHE A 104 8.59 -6.78 -14.22
CA PHE A 104 8.09 -5.72 -15.10
C PHE A 104 8.93 -5.64 -16.39
N ARG A 105 10.25 -5.83 -16.32
CA ARG A 105 11.12 -5.83 -17.48
C ARG A 105 10.75 -6.89 -18.49
N SER A 106 10.56 -8.15 -18.06
CA SER A 106 10.17 -9.24 -18.95
C SER A 106 8.82 -9.00 -19.61
N TRP A 107 7.86 -8.48 -18.88
CA TRP A 107 6.55 -8.07 -19.41
C TRP A 107 6.69 -6.94 -20.43
N TRP A 108 7.50 -5.92 -20.12
CA TRP A 108 7.76 -4.79 -21.01
C TRP A 108 8.41 -5.23 -22.31
N GLU A 109 9.50 -5.99 -22.22
CA GLU A 109 10.22 -6.50 -23.42
C GLU A 109 9.35 -7.41 -24.29
N ALA A 110 8.43 -8.17 -23.68
CA ALA A 110 7.46 -9.00 -24.40
C ALA A 110 6.40 -8.19 -25.15
N GLN A 111 6.11 -6.95 -24.71
CA GLN A 111 5.17 -6.05 -25.34
C GLN A 111 5.86 -5.17 -26.42
N PHE A 112 7.04 -4.66 -26.13
CA PHE A 112 7.66 -3.58 -26.89
C PHE A 112 9.04 -3.93 -27.47
N GLY A 113 9.54 -5.13 -27.23
CA GLY A 113 10.87 -5.60 -27.68
C GLY A 113 12.00 -5.26 -26.71
N GLU A 114 13.12 -5.96 -26.85
CA GLU A 114 14.26 -5.85 -25.91
C GLU A 114 14.91 -4.45 -25.93
N ASP A 115 15.05 -3.82 -27.10
CA ASP A 115 15.67 -2.51 -27.21
C ASP A 115 14.87 -1.41 -26.53
N SER A 116 13.56 -1.59 -26.42
CA SER A 116 12.65 -0.63 -25.79
C SER A 116 12.93 -0.43 -24.29
N TRP A 117 13.45 -1.45 -23.61
CA TRP A 117 13.82 -1.33 -22.21
C TRP A 117 14.94 -0.32 -21.97
N ASN A 118 15.94 -0.31 -22.85
CA ASN A 118 17.06 0.65 -22.73
C ASN A 118 16.61 2.08 -22.98
N ALA A 119 15.67 2.27 -23.92
CA ALA A 119 15.10 3.58 -24.24
C ALA A 119 14.12 4.11 -23.18
N LEU A 120 13.53 3.23 -22.34
CA LEU A 120 12.63 3.62 -21.28
C LEU A 120 13.38 4.34 -20.15
N ASP A 121 13.09 5.62 -19.92
CA ASP A 121 13.63 6.37 -18.76
C ASP A 121 12.91 5.96 -17.47
N LYS A 122 11.58 6.16 -17.43
CA LYS A 122 10.72 5.87 -16.28
C LYS A 122 9.46 5.13 -16.72
N ILE A 123 8.97 4.25 -15.88
CA ILE A 123 7.72 3.51 -16.12
C ILE A 123 6.55 4.48 -16.12
N VAL A 124 5.78 4.49 -17.20
CA VAL A 124 4.50 5.23 -17.26
C VAL A 124 3.50 4.56 -16.32
N ARG A 125 2.74 5.35 -15.57
CA ARG A 125 1.81 4.81 -14.55
C ARG A 125 0.74 3.87 -15.11
N ARG A 126 0.33 4.08 -16.37
CA ARG A 126 -0.62 3.20 -17.06
C ARG A 126 -0.01 1.84 -17.37
N ASP A 127 1.22 1.82 -17.88
CA ASP A 127 1.93 0.58 -18.17
C ASP A 127 2.18 -0.24 -16.88
N TRP A 128 2.40 0.45 -15.76
CA TRP A 128 2.47 -0.22 -14.45
C TRP A 128 1.14 -0.88 -14.08
N MET A 129 0.01 -0.22 -14.32
CA MET A 129 -1.32 -0.83 -14.07
C MET A 129 -1.58 -2.01 -15.01
N ASP A 130 -1.22 -1.88 -16.29
CA ASP A 130 -1.38 -2.97 -17.27
C ASP A 130 -0.51 -4.19 -16.90
N TYR A 131 0.69 -3.95 -16.40
CA TYR A 131 1.54 -5.00 -15.81
C TYR A 131 0.89 -5.67 -14.60
N LEU A 132 0.27 -4.92 -13.69
CA LEU A 132 -0.44 -5.49 -12.52
C LEU A 132 -1.64 -6.34 -12.95
N CYS A 133 -2.39 -5.90 -13.96
CA CYS A 133 -3.48 -6.68 -14.54
C CYS A 133 -2.97 -7.99 -15.15
N TRP A 134 -1.87 -7.94 -15.91
CA TRP A 134 -1.22 -9.12 -16.45
C TRP A 134 -0.70 -10.05 -15.35
N TYR A 135 -0.03 -9.51 -14.33
CA TYR A 135 0.51 -10.27 -13.21
C TYR A 135 -0.60 -11.05 -12.48
N ARG A 136 -1.72 -10.39 -12.18
CA ARG A 136 -2.90 -11.03 -11.60
C ARG A 136 -3.42 -12.16 -12.47
N GLN A 137 -3.54 -11.92 -13.80
CA GLN A 137 -4.10 -12.87 -14.74
C GLN A 137 -3.19 -14.07 -14.96
N VAL A 138 -1.89 -13.87 -15.18
CA VAL A 138 -0.93 -14.95 -15.48
C VAL A 138 -0.74 -15.89 -14.29
N LEU A 139 -0.91 -15.36 -13.06
CA LEU A 139 -0.83 -16.11 -11.80
C LEU A 139 -2.18 -16.64 -11.32
N ASN A 140 -3.28 -16.32 -12.02
CA ASN A 140 -4.64 -16.69 -11.64
C ASN A 140 -4.98 -16.40 -10.17
N LEU A 141 -4.67 -15.20 -9.70
CA LEU A 141 -4.86 -14.83 -8.29
C LEU A 141 -6.35 -14.71 -7.93
N PRO A 142 -6.77 -15.19 -6.75
CA PRO A 142 -8.18 -15.23 -6.33
C PRO A 142 -8.67 -13.85 -5.86
N VAL A 143 -8.99 -12.97 -6.80
CA VAL A 143 -9.40 -11.59 -6.52
C VAL A 143 -10.88 -11.37 -6.86
N ILE A 144 -11.63 -10.79 -5.92
CA ILE A 144 -12.98 -10.29 -6.15
C ILE A 144 -12.96 -8.76 -6.03
N ASN A 145 -13.36 -8.09 -7.10
CA ASN A 145 -13.49 -6.64 -7.17
C ASN A 145 -14.88 -6.16 -6.77
N GLN A 146 -15.05 -4.85 -6.53
CA GLN A 146 -16.29 -4.20 -6.12
C GLN A 146 -16.84 -4.76 -4.79
N VAL A 147 -15.91 -5.12 -3.89
CA VAL A 147 -16.19 -5.59 -2.53
C VAL A 147 -15.44 -4.68 -1.56
N LYS A 148 -16.17 -4.01 -0.70
CA LYS A 148 -15.63 -3.10 0.31
C LYS A 148 -15.72 -3.72 1.70
N LEU A 149 -14.60 -3.76 2.42
CA LEU A 149 -14.58 -4.03 3.85
C LEU A 149 -15.07 -2.79 4.61
N THR A 150 -16.06 -2.98 5.47
CA THR A 150 -16.64 -1.89 6.27
C THR A 150 -16.32 -2.00 7.76
N ARG A 151 -16.16 -3.21 8.29
CA ARG A 151 -15.85 -3.47 9.69
C ARG A 151 -15.22 -4.85 9.89
N ILE A 152 -14.34 -4.96 10.87
CA ILE A 152 -13.75 -6.22 11.34
C ILE A 152 -14.20 -6.42 12.80
N ASP A 153 -14.88 -7.53 13.06
CA ASP A 153 -15.23 -7.96 14.40
C ASP A 153 -14.42 -9.20 14.78
N PRO A 154 -13.92 -9.30 16.02
CA PRO A 154 -13.38 -10.56 16.51
C PRO A 154 -14.50 -11.60 16.55
N ALA A 155 -14.21 -12.80 16.09
CA ALA A 155 -15.05 -13.97 16.26
C ALA A 155 -14.37 -14.95 17.21
N ASN A 156 -14.99 -16.10 17.48
CA ASN A 156 -14.41 -17.10 18.35
C ASN A 156 -13.20 -17.80 17.72
N ALA A 157 -12.32 -18.35 18.54
CA ALA A 157 -11.21 -19.21 18.13
C ALA A 157 -10.18 -18.57 17.17
N GLY A 158 -9.82 -17.32 17.37
CA GLY A 158 -8.80 -16.64 16.55
C GLY A 158 -9.24 -16.35 15.11
N VAL A 159 -10.56 -16.27 14.90
CA VAL A 159 -11.19 -15.93 13.62
C VAL A 159 -11.71 -14.51 13.66
N HIS A 160 -11.60 -13.80 12.55
CA HIS A 160 -12.20 -12.48 12.34
C HIS A 160 -13.42 -12.59 11.43
N ARG A 161 -14.47 -11.83 11.75
CA ARG A 161 -15.63 -11.61 10.87
C ARG A 161 -15.46 -10.28 10.14
N LEU A 162 -15.41 -10.36 8.83
CA LEU A 162 -15.28 -9.20 7.95
C LEU A 162 -16.65 -8.82 7.42
N HIS A 163 -17.14 -7.63 7.74
CA HIS A 163 -18.39 -7.09 7.18
C HIS A 163 -18.11 -6.43 5.84
N LEU A 164 -18.88 -6.81 4.85
CA LEU A 164 -18.67 -6.42 3.46
C LEU A 164 -19.87 -5.66 2.90
N THR A 165 -19.60 -4.81 1.92
CA THR A 165 -20.59 -4.19 1.04
C THR A 165 -20.08 -4.20 -0.39
N GLY A 166 -20.96 -4.03 -1.37
CA GLY A 166 -20.56 -3.93 -2.78
C GLY A 166 -21.32 -4.88 -3.67
N ALA A 167 -21.34 -4.58 -4.97
CA ALA A 167 -22.15 -5.30 -5.96
C ALA A 167 -21.72 -6.76 -6.17
N ALA A 168 -20.45 -7.08 -5.93
CA ALA A 168 -19.88 -8.41 -6.11
C ALA A 168 -19.57 -9.11 -4.78
N ALA A 169 -20.02 -8.58 -3.64
CA ALA A 169 -19.82 -9.22 -2.35
C ALA A 169 -20.48 -10.62 -2.34
N PRO A 170 -19.72 -11.69 -2.05
CA PRO A 170 -20.25 -13.06 -2.09
C PRO A 170 -21.25 -13.30 -0.94
N SER A 171 -21.17 -12.51 0.11
CA SER A 171 -22.06 -12.47 1.27
C SER A 171 -21.86 -11.17 2.03
N ASP A 172 -22.72 -10.86 3.00
CA ASP A 172 -22.59 -9.68 3.88
C ASP A 172 -21.38 -9.80 4.82
N THR A 173 -20.92 -11.01 5.06
CA THR A 173 -19.76 -11.28 5.93
C THR A 173 -18.89 -12.42 5.39
N LEU A 174 -17.58 -12.36 5.69
CA LEU A 174 -16.64 -13.47 5.53
C LEU A 174 -15.95 -13.77 6.85
N LEU A 175 -15.48 -15.00 6.99
CA LEU A 175 -14.65 -15.41 8.12
C LEU A 175 -13.22 -15.67 7.65
N ALA A 176 -12.24 -15.18 8.42
CA ALA A 176 -10.82 -15.37 8.11
C ALA A 176 -10.00 -15.53 9.41
N ARG A 177 -9.01 -16.42 9.37
CA ARG A 177 -8.02 -16.54 10.45
C ARG A 177 -7.04 -15.36 10.43
N LYS A 178 -6.62 -14.97 9.23
CA LYS A 178 -5.68 -13.86 9.03
C LYS A 178 -6.29 -12.82 8.11
N VAL A 179 -6.18 -11.56 8.50
CA VAL A 179 -6.68 -10.40 7.74
C VAL A 179 -5.53 -9.46 7.45
N ILE A 180 -5.20 -9.26 6.18
CA ILE A 180 -4.08 -8.41 5.77
C ILE A 180 -4.62 -7.15 5.10
N LEU A 181 -4.47 -6.00 5.77
CA LEU A 181 -4.88 -4.71 5.24
C LEU A 181 -3.82 -4.16 4.28
N ALA A 182 -3.86 -4.59 3.02
CA ALA A 182 -2.99 -4.12 1.93
C ALA A 182 -3.59 -2.87 1.23
N THR A 183 -4.13 -1.95 2.01
CA THR A 183 -5.01 -0.85 1.62
C THR A 183 -4.26 0.42 1.14
N GLY A 184 -2.96 0.32 0.88
CA GLY A 184 -2.17 1.37 0.25
C GLY A 184 -1.91 2.59 1.15
N ILE A 185 -1.69 3.74 0.51
CA ILE A 185 -1.29 4.96 1.23
C ILE A 185 -2.37 5.43 2.20
N GLN A 186 -3.63 5.43 1.80
CA GLN A 186 -4.74 5.88 2.66
C GLN A 186 -5.12 4.88 3.76
N GLY A 187 -4.67 3.63 3.62
CA GLY A 187 -5.11 2.52 4.49
C GLY A 187 -4.71 2.65 5.95
N GLY A 188 -3.78 3.53 6.28
CA GLY A 188 -3.37 3.79 7.66
C GLY A 188 -4.12 4.94 8.35
N GLY A 189 -5.01 5.64 7.66
CA GLY A 189 -5.66 6.82 8.20
C GLY A 189 -6.64 7.48 7.25
N GLN A 190 -6.56 8.81 7.14
CA GLN A 190 -7.46 9.61 6.30
C GLN A 190 -6.71 10.72 5.57
N TRP A 191 -7.13 11.03 4.35
CA TRP A 191 -6.67 12.22 3.64
C TRP A 191 -7.02 13.49 4.43
N TYR A 192 -6.05 14.38 4.54
CA TYR A 192 -6.18 15.55 5.39
C TYR A 192 -6.62 16.78 4.61
N VAL A 193 -7.80 17.31 4.93
CA VAL A 193 -8.28 18.62 4.49
C VAL A 193 -8.31 19.53 5.72
N PRO A 194 -7.61 20.70 5.70
CA PRO A 194 -7.64 21.64 6.81
C PRO A 194 -9.05 22.04 7.21
N ALA A 195 -9.30 22.19 8.52
CA ALA A 195 -10.61 22.53 9.07
C ALA A 195 -11.19 23.82 8.46
N MET A 196 -10.35 24.84 8.28
CA MET A 196 -10.76 26.11 7.66
C MET A 196 -11.35 25.94 6.24
N ILE A 197 -10.98 24.89 5.51
CA ILE A 197 -11.54 24.61 4.19
C ILE A 197 -12.82 23.80 4.33
N ARG A 198 -12.76 22.71 5.07
CA ARG A 198 -13.87 21.77 5.23
C ARG A 198 -15.09 22.42 5.90
N GLU A 199 -14.88 23.34 6.84
CA GLU A 199 -15.95 23.98 7.63
C GLU A 199 -16.53 25.22 6.97
N LYS A 200 -15.75 25.91 6.12
CA LYS A 200 -16.17 27.17 5.51
C LYS A 200 -16.62 27.06 4.06
N LEU A 201 -16.15 26.05 3.33
CA LEU A 201 -16.43 25.96 1.90
C LEU A 201 -17.38 24.80 1.57
N PRO A 202 -18.33 25.03 0.66
CA PRO A 202 -19.13 23.95 0.08
C PRO A 202 -18.26 23.01 -0.74
N LYS A 203 -18.58 21.71 -0.72
CA LYS A 203 -17.74 20.64 -1.28
C LYS A 203 -17.46 20.77 -2.79
N HIS A 204 -18.34 21.42 -3.53
CA HIS A 204 -18.15 21.62 -4.96
C HIS A 204 -17.02 22.62 -5.33
N LEU A 205 -16.50 23.38 -4.36
CA LEU A 205 -15.42 24.35 -4.57
C LEU A 205 -14.02 23.80 -4.29
N TYR A 206 -13.91 22.60 -3.77
CA TYR A 206 -12.59 21.99 -3.50
C TYR A 206 -12.61 20.46 -3.60
N ALA A 207 -11.45 19.90 -3.87
CA ALA A 207 -11.21 18.47 -3.76
C ALA A 207 -9.80 18.19 -3.21
N HIS A 208 -9.63 17.05 -2.52
CA HIS A 208 -8.30 16.55 -2.20
C HIS A 208 -7.66 15.91 -3.45
N THR A 209 -6.33 15.93 -3.56
CA THR A 209 -5.59 15.32 -4.70
C THR A 209 -5.86 13.82 -4.90
N SER A 210 -6.39 13.14 -3.88
CA SER A 210 -6.77 11.72 -3.93
C SER A 210 -8.22 11.48 -4.34
N GLU A 211 -8.98 12.54 -4.55
CA GLU A 211 -10.38 12.43 -4.99
C GLU A 211 -10.49 12.47 -6.52
N SER A 212 -11.64 12.02 -7.02
CA SER A 212 -11.98 12.22 -8.42
C SER A 212 -12.26 13.71 -8.66
N ILE A 213 -11.48 14.32 -9.56
CA ILE A 213 -11.63 15.72 -9.96
C ILE A 213 -12.06 15.73 -11.42
N ASP A 214 -13.18 16.40 -11.73
CA ASP A 214 -13.61 16.63 -13.11
C ASP A 214 -12.81 17.82 -13.70
N PHE A 215 -11.69 17.53 -14.31
CA PHE A 215 -10.86 18.57 -14.94
C PHE A 215 -11.50 19.18 -16.18
N ASN A 216 -12.50 18.53 -16.81
CA ASN A 216 -13.24 19.14 -17.92
C ASN A 216 -14.07 20.35 -17.44
N ALA A 217 -14.64 20.26 -16.24
CA ALA A 217 -15.34 21.37 -15.61
C ALA A 217 -14.41 22.52 -15.18
N LEU A 218 -13.09 22.27 -15.15
CA LEU A 218 -12.07 23.26 -14.76
C LEU A 218 -11.40 23.95 -15.96
N LYS A 219 -11.81 23.68 -17.18
CA LYS A 219 -11.30 24.38 -18.39
C LYS A 219 -11.55 25.89 -18.30
N GLY A 220 -10.52 26.68 -18.60
CA GLY A 220 -10.56 28.14 -18.52
C GLY A 220 -10.60 28.70 -17.10
N LYS A 221 -10.56 27.86 -16.06
CA LYS A 221 -10.65 28.23 -14.65
C LYS A 221 -9.29 28.53 -14.04
N LYS A 222 -9.30 29.34 -12.97
CA LYS A 222 -8.15 29.63 -12.11
C LYS A 222 -8.18 28.71 -10.89
N ILE A 223 -7.12 27.94 -10.69
CA ILE A 223 -7.06 26.91 -9.67
C ILE A 223 -5.97 27.25 -8.64
N ALA A 224 -6.30 27.15 -7.37
CA ALA A 224 -5.30 27.17 -6.30
C ALA A 224 -5.02 25.78 -5.75
N ILE A 225 -3.75 25.47 -5.51
CA ILE A 225 -3.29 24.19 -5.01
C ILE A 225 -2.54 24.40 -3.70
N LEU A 226 -3.04 23.83 -2.60
CA LEU A 226 -2.42 23.92 -1.30
C LEU A 226 -1.48 22.75 -1.05
N GLY A 227 -0.18 22.98 -1.04
CA GLY A 227 0.85 21.99 -0.73
C GLY A 227 2.11 22.15 -1.54
N GLY A 228 3.22 21.55 -1.09
CA GLY A 228 4.54 21.65 -1.75
C GLY A 228 5.16 20.30 -2.11
N GLY A 229 4.42 19.21 -1.98
CA GLY A 229 4.86 17.88 -2.40
C GLY A 229 4.66 17.63 -3.89
N SER A 230 5.19 16.52 -4.39
CA SER A 230 5.09 16.15 -5.80
C SER A 230 3.66 16.15 -6.34
N SER A 231 2.68 15.72 -5.51
CA SER A 231 1.26 15.69 -5.93
C SER A 231 0.70 17.07 -6.26
N ALA A 232 1.20 18.15 -5.62
CA ALA A 232 0.76 19.50 -5.94
C ALA A 232 1.18 19.89 -7.35
N PHE A 233 2.43 19.61 -7.73
CA PHE A 233 2.95 19.91 -9.06
C PHE A 233 2.38 18.99 -10.14
N ASP A 234 2.14 17.71 -9.82
CA ASP A 234 1.47 16.78 -10.74
C ASP A 234 0.03 17.27 -11.04
N ASN A 235 -0.72 17.72 -10.02
CA ASN A 235 -2.07 18.27 -10.23
C ASN A 235 -2.04 19.61 -10.97
N ALA A 236 -1.06 20.48 -10.71
CA ALA A 236 -0.90 21.73 -11.46
C ALA A 236 -0.64 21.46 -12.95
N ASN A 237 0.32 20.58 -13.25
CA ASN A 237 0.61 20.19 -14.63
C ASN A 237 -0.62 19.55 -15.29
N TYR A 238 -1.30 18.64 -14.60
CA TYR A 238 -2.48 17.95 -15.15
C TYR A 238 -3.61 18.94 -15.45
N ALA A 239 -3.93 19.83 -14.50
CA ALA A 239 -4.96 20.85 -14.68
C ALA A 239 -4.70 21.76 -15.89
N LEU A 240 -3.44 22.24 -16.04
CA LEU A 240 -3.03 23.08 -17.17
C LEU A 240 -3.07 22.30 -18.49
N THR A 241 -2.66 21.02 -18.49
CA THR A 241 -2.77 20.13 -19.66
C THR A 241 -4.22 19.94 -20.10
N GLU A 242 -5.16 19.82 -19.15
CA GLU A 242 -6.59 19.68 -19.42
C GLU A 242 -7.30 21.01 -19.74
N GLY A 243 -6.56 22.14 -19.76
CA GLY A 243 -7.06 23.43 -20.21
C GLY A 243 -7.48 24.41 -19.13
N ALA A 244 -7.08 24.23 -17.88
CA ALA A 244 -7.19 25.27 -16.86
C ALA A 244 -6.40 26.53 -17.32
N ALA A 245 -6.92 27.73 -17.03
CA ALA A 245 -6.25 28.98 -17.40
C ALA A 245 -5.02 29.24 -16.53
N GLU A 246 -5.16 29.04 -15.23
CA GLU A 246 -4.10 29.31 -14.26
C GLU A 246 -4.08 28.19 -13.18
N ALA A 247 -2.88 27.82 -12.73
CA ALA A 247 -2.67 26.91 -11.60
C ALA A 247 -1.63 27.52 -10.65
N HIS A 248 -2.06 27.93 -9.48
CA HIS A 248 -1.25 28.58 -8.46
C HIS A 248 -0.95 27.60 -7.32
N VAL A 249 0.32 27.24 -7.13
CA VAL A 249 0.76 26.35 -6.05
C VAL A 249 1.23 27.15 -4.85
N PHE A 250 0.60 26.95 -3.71
CA PHE A 250 0.90 27.64 -2.45
C PHE A 250 1.65 26.74 -1.48
N VAL A 251 2.85 27.17 -1.08
CA VAL A 251 3.74 26.42 -0.19
C VAL A 251 4.05 27.26 1.04
N ARG A 252 3.78 26.71 2.25
CA ARG A 252 4.06 27.38 3.52
C ARG A 252 5.55 27.63 3.78
N ARG A 253 6.44 26.74 3.27
CA ARG A 253 7.89 26.86 3.40
C ARG A 253 8.41 27.96 2.46
N LYS A 254 9.43 28.70 2.92
CA LYS A 254 10.11 29.72 2.10
C LYS A 254 10.94 29.12 0.96
N GLN A 255 11.25 27.83 1.04
CA GLN A 255 11.98 27.04 0.03
C GLN A 255 11.37 25.66 -0.10
N LEU A 256 11.42 25.07 -1.28
CA LEU A 256 11.08 23.67 -1.51
C LEU A 256 12.15 22.76 -0.90
N PRO A 257 11.78 21.56 -0.43
CA PRO A 257 12.76 20.52 -0.06
C PRO A 257 13.68 20.26 -1.26
N ARG A 258 14.96 19.99 -1.00
CA ARG A 258 15.97 19.70 -2.04
C ARG A 258 16.60 18.32 -1.92
N VAL A 259 16.54 17.71 -0.74
CA VAL A 259 17.10 16.39 -0.46
C VAL A 259 15.99 15.37 -0.43
N ASN A 260 16.13 14.30 -1.21
CA ASN A 260 15.21 13.17 -1.19
C ASN A 260 15.76 12.06 -0.28
N PRO A 261 15.23 11.87 0.95
CA PRO A 261 15.77 10.88 1.88
C PRO A 261 15.62 9.45 1.39
N ILE A 262 14.64 9.15 0.54
CA ILE A 262 14.45 7.80 -0.03
C ILE A 262 15.67 7.36 -0.84
N ARG A 263 16.30 8.28 -1.56
CA ARG A 263 17.46 7.93 -2.41
C ARG A 263 18.63 7.35 -1.63
N GLN A 264 18.80 7.76 -0.39
CA GLN A 264 19.83 7.19 0.49
C GLN A 264 19.42 5.85 1.09
N MET A 265 18.12 5.64 1.30
CA MET A 265 17.63 4.37 1.85
C MET A 265 17.70 3.21 0.85
N GLU A 266 17.37 3.47 -0.43
CA GLU A 266 17.26 2.44 -1.47
C GLU A 266 18.54 1.61 -1.68
N PRO A 267 19.75 2.20 -1.82
CA PRO A 267 20.98 1.44 -2.08
C PRO A 267 21.72 0.99 -0.81
N SER A 268 21.35 1.46 0.36
CA SER A 268 22.17 1.33 1.58
C SER A 268 21.89 0.09 2.44
N GLY A 269 20.97 -0.77 2.05
CA GLY A 269 20.51 -1.86 2.92
C GLY A 269 19.59 -1.40 4.05
N LEU A 270 19.47 -0.08 4.30
CA LEU A 270 18.58 0.44 5.34
C LEU A 270 17.12 0.06 5.12
N ILE A 271 16.66 0.05 3.85
CA ILE A 271 15.30 -0.36 3.53
C ILE A 271 15.06 -1.86 3.79
N GLU A 272 16.05 -2.70 3.54
CA GLU A 272 15.99 -4.14 3.76
C GLU A 272 16.00 -4.51 5.25
N HIS A 273 16.92 -3.90 6.00
CA HIS A 273 17.17 -4.25 7.40
C HIS A 273 16.49 -3.31 8.40
N TYR A 274 15.65 -2.40 7.95
CA TYR A 274 14.97 -1.42 8.80
C TYR A 274 14.24 -2.05 9.98
N HIS A 275 13.62 -3.19 9.78
CA HIS A 275 12.87 -3.92 10.81
C HIS A 275 13.72 -4.36 12.01
N THR A 276 15.05 -4.47 11.84
CA THR A 276 16.00 -4.87 12.90
C THR A 276 16.45 -3.72 13.79
N LEU A 277 16.20 -2.47 13.41
CA LEU A 277 16.58 -1.29 14.19
C LEU A 277 15.84 -1.25 15.54
N ALA A 278 16.48 -0.67 16.55
CA ALA A 278 15.85 -0.38 17.83
C ALA A 278 14.77 0.72 17.69
N ASP A 279 13.81 0.78 18.62
CA ASP A 279 12.71 1.75 18.58
C ASP A 279 13.21 3.20 18.48
N ALA A 280 14.25 3.55 19.22
CA ALA A 280 14.86 4.88 19.19
C ALA A 280 15.41 5.23 17.79
N GLU A 281 16.04 4.25 17.13
CA GLU A 281 16.60 4.44 15.79
C GLU A 281 15.50 4.56 14.74
N LYS A 282 14.48 3.68 14.77
CA LYS A 282 13.31 3.74 13.90
C LYS A 282 12.61 5.09 13.98
N TYR A 283 12.36 5.56 15.20
CA TYR A 283 11.70 6.84 15.43
C TYR A 283 12.54 8.00 14.90
N ALA A 284 13.84 8.02 15.20
CA ALA A 284 14.77 9.06 14.74
C ALA A 284 14.87 9.11 13.20
N VAL A 285 14.97 7.94 12.54
CA VAL A 285 14.99 7.85 11.06
C VAL A 285 13.71 8.43 10.47
N MET A 286 12.54 8.09 11.00
CA MET A 286 11.28 8.61 10.48
C MET A 286 11.05 10.08 10.84
N ALA A 287 11.45 10.54 12.02
CA ALA A 287 11.41 11.95 12.36
C ALA A 287 12.28 12.77 11.38
N HIS A 288 13.47 12.29 11.06
CA HIS A 288 14.34 12.91 10.06
C HIS A 288 13.72 12.91 8.67
N PHE A 289 13.16 11.77 8.24
CA PHE A 289 12.47 11.61 6.96
C PHE A 289 11.32 12.62 6.79
N PHE A 290 10.45 12.74 7.78
CA PHE A 290 9.32 13.68 7.74
C PHE A 290 9.76 15.14 7.86
N ASN A 291 10.85 15.43 8.57
CA ASN A 291 11.40 16.79 8.67
C ASN A 291 11.99 17.26 7.33
N LEU A 292 12.77 16.43 6.66
CA LEU A 292 13.29 16.73 5.32
C LEU A 292 12.15 16.89 4.33
N ASN A 293 11.17 15.98 4.38
CA ASN A 293 10.13 15.82 3.39
C ASN A 293 10.69 15.45 1.99
N GLN A 294 9.86 14.95 1.11
CA GLN A 294 10.27 14.65 -0.26
C GLN A 294 10.15 15.88 -1.16
N PRO A 295 11.20 16.23 -1.92
CA PRO A 295 11.09 17.23 -2.98
C PRO A 295 10.17 16.72 -4.11
N PRO A 296 9.55 17.61 -4.90
CA PRO A 296 9.08 17.23 -6.22
C PRO A 296 10.25 16.69 -7.04
N THR A 297 10.01 15.75 -7.95
CA THR A 297 11.05 15.38 -8.90
C THR A 297 11.28 16.52 -9.89
N ASN A 298 12.50 16.65 -10.43
CA ASN A 298 12.83 17.72 -11.36
C ASN A 298 11.88 17.76 -12.57
N ASP A 299 11.58 16.60 -13.14
CA ASP A 299 10.68 16.50 -14.29
C ASP A 299 9.23 16.87 -13.93
N THR A 300 8.71 16.49 -12.76
CA THR A 300 7.39 16.90 -12.29
C THR A 300 7.31 18.42 -12.12
N PHE A 301 8.32 19.02 -11.46
CA PHE A 301 8.39 20.45 -11.26
C PHE A 301 8.52 21.20 -12.61
N ASN A 302 9.46 20.79 -13.45
CA ASN A 302 9.74 21.46 -14.72
C ASN A 302 8.55 21.41 -15.69
N ARG A 303 7.80 20.30 -15.71
CA ARG A 303 6.58 20.22 -16.54
C ARG A 303 5.51 21.22 -16.09
N ALA A 304 5.28 21.36 -14.79
CA ALA A 304 4.35 22.36 -14.27
C ALA A 304 4.85 23.78 -14.55
N ALA A 305 6.13 24.06 -14.26
CA ALA A 305 6.74 25.38 -14.41
C ALA A 305 6.87 25.85 -15.87
N ALA A 306 6.81 24.95 -16.84
CA ALA A 306 6.85 25.29 -18.26
C ALA A 306 5.54 25.93 -18.77
N TRP A 307 4.44 25.82 -18.06
CA TRP A 307 3.17 26.40 -18.47
C TRP A 307 3.11 27.90 -18.14
N PRO A 308 2.71 28.76 -19.10
CA PRO A 308 2.55 30.20 -18.83
C PRO A 308 1.59 30.55 -17.71
N GLY A 309 0.55 29.72 -17.53
CA GLY A 309 -0.45 29.85 -16.45
C GLY A 309 -0.01 29.32 -15.10
N PHE A 310 1.21 28.81 -14.94
CA PHE A 310 1.71 28.30 -13.66
C PHE A 310 2.30 29.41 -12.79
N THR A 311 1.91 29.43 -11.52
CA THR A 311 2.49 30.33 -10.52
C THR A 311 2.83 29.60 -9.22
N LEU A 312 4.04 29.84 -8.69
CA LEU A 312 4.51 29.28 -7.42
C LEU A 312 4.60 30.36 -6.34
N HIS A 313 3.87 30.16 -5.24
CA HIS A 313 3.87 31.04 -4.07
C HIS A 313 4.62 30.35 -2.91
N LEU A 314 5.90 30.67 -2.73
CA LEU A 314 6.69 30.21 -1.60
C LEU A 314 6.50 31.09 -0.37
N GLY A 315 6.60 30.53 0.84
CA GLY A 315 6.39 31.25 2.09
C GLY A 315 4.99 31.90 2.13
N SER A 316 3.98 31.18 1.66
CA SER A 316 2.62 31.69 1.50
C SER A 316 1.60 30.71 2.07
N PRO A 317 1.62 30.49 3.41
CA PRO A 317 0.58 29.68 4.06
C PRO A 317 -0.79 30.34 3.84
N TRP A 318 -1.84 29.53 3.65
CA TRP A 318 -3.19 30.04 3.68
C TRP A 318 -3.57 30.34 5.13
N LEU A 319 -4.00 31.58 5.37
CA LEU A 319 -4.45 32.03 6.68
C LEU A 319 -5.95 31.83 6.84
N ASP A 320 -6.69 32.03 5.76
CA ASP A 320 -8.15 31.85 5.72
C ASP A 320 -8.62 31.57 4.29
N VAL A 321 -9.85 31.05 4.17
CA VAL A 321 -10.59 30.91 2.92
C VAL A 321 -12.03 31.34 3.12
N GLN A 322 -12.64 31.97 2.12
CA GLN A 322 -14.02 32.39 2.14
C GLN A 322 -14.70 32.12 0.81
N PRO A 323 -15.95 31.61 0.79
CA PRO A 323 -16.71 31.52 -0.44
C PRO A 323 -17.02 32.92 -0.97
N SER A 324 -17.12 33.04 -2.28
CA SER A 324 -17.50 34.28 -2.99
C SER A 324 -18.44 33.90 -4.13
N ASP A 325 -19.21 34.84 -4.63
CA ASP A 325 -20.13 34.63 -5.78
C ASP A 325 -19.37 34.15 -7.03
N ASP A 326 -18.09 34.57 -7.17
CA ASP A 326 -17.23 34.22 -8.29
C ASP A 326 -16.23 33.07 -7.96
N GLY A 327 -16.42 32.33 -6.84
CA GLY A 327 -15.53 31.22 -6.47
C GLY A 327 -15.06 31.24 -5.02
N VAL A 328 -13.76 31.16 -4.77
CA VAL A 328 -13.14 31.10 -3.44
C VAL A 328 -12.04 32.15 -3.30
N ARG A 329 -12.14 32.97 -2.26
CA ARG A 329 -11.09 33.90 -1.88
C ARG A 329 -10.15 33.25 -0.87
N VAL A 330 -8.87 33.20 -1.23
CA VAL A 330 -7.78 32.66 -0.39
C VAL A 330 -6.99 33.84 0.17
N PHE A 331 -6.78 33.84 1.50
CA PHE A 331 -6.03 34.88 2.22
C PHE A 331 -4.65 34.35 2.62
N THR A 332 -3.62 35.14 2.37
CA THR A 332 -2.23 34.91 2.75
C THR A 332 -1.61 36.18 3.31
N GLU A 333 -0.42 36.12 3.91
CA GLU A 333 0.33 37.31 4.33
C GLU A 333 0.67 38.27 3.17
N LYS A 334 0.68 37.73 1.93
CA LYS A 334 1.01 38.50 0.71
C LYS A 334 -0.20 39.11 0.01
N GLY A 335 -1.38 38.97 0.59
CA GLY A 335 -2.64 39.46 0.05
C GLY A 335 -3.71 38.39 -0.12
N SER A 336 -4.79 38.75 -0.78
CA SER A 336 -5.90 37.84 -1.10
C SER A 336 -5.97 37.56 -2.60
N PHE A 337 -6.38 36.33 -2.93
CA PHE A 337 -6.47 35.84 -4.30
C PHE A 337 -7.85 35.21 -4.52
N LEU A 338 -8.43 35.37 -5.70
CA LEU A 338 -9.69 34.77 -6.10
C LEU A 338 -9.43 33.59 -7.07
N PHE A 339 -10.02 32.44 -6.77
CA PHE A 339 -9.92 31.24 -7.58
C PHE A 339 -11.30 30.61 -7.78
N ASP A 340 -11.45 29.87 -8.87
CA ASP A 340 -12.67 29.13 -9.16
C ASP A 340 -12.74 27.81 -8.37
N PHE A 341 -11.58 27.17 -8.11
CA PHE A 341 -11.52 25.87 -7.47
C PHE A 341 -10.22 25.65 -6.68
N LEU A 342 -10.31 24.89 -5.60
CA LEU A 342 -9.16 24.54 -4.77
C LEU A 342 -8.80 23.05 -4.86
N ILE A 343 -7.53 22.75 -5.07
CA ILE A 343 -6.99 21.39 -4.97
C ILE A 343 -6.15 21.28 -3.69
N ILE A 344 -6.51 20.37 -2.81
CA ILE A 344 -5.89 20.22 -1.49
C ILE A 344 -4.84 19.08 -1.56
N SER A 345 -3.57 19.45 -1.48
CA SER A 345 -2.42 18.54 -1.56
C SER A 345 -1.66 18.48 -0.23
N THR A 346 -2.39 18.33 0.87
CA THR A 346 -1.87 18.36 2.23
C THR A 346 -1.51 16.99 2.79
N GLY A 347 -1.62 15.93 1.98
CA GLY A 347 -1.28 14.57 2.36
C GLY A 347 -2.34 13.92 3.24
N LEU A 348 -1.90 13.05 4.14
CA LEU A 348 -2.78 12.28 5.02
C LEU A 348 -2.36 12.38 6.49
N ARG A 349 -3.27 11.98 7.37
CA ARG A 349 -2.99 11.68 8.78
C ARG A 349 -3.12 10.19 8.98
N THR A 350 -2.07 9.58 9.53
CA THR A 350 -2.07 8.17 9.91
C THR A 350 -2.50 8.05 11.36
N ASP A 351 -3.63 7.40 11.57
CA ASP A 351 -4.18 7.09 12.88
C ASP A 351 -5.24 5.98 12.71
N PRO A 352 -5.12 4.83 13.38
CA PRO A 352 -6.13 3.77 13.34
C PRO A 352 -7.55 4.23 13.69
N ALA A 353 -7.70 5.25 14.55
CA ALA A 353 -9.00 5.84 14.91
C ALA A 353 -9.74 6.48 13.72
N LEU A 354 -9.03 6.78 12.63
CA LEU A 354 -9.61 7.33 11.41
C LEU A 354 -10.05 6.23 10.43
N ARG A 355 -9.95 4.94 10.81
CA ARG A 355 -10.28 3.79 9.98
C ARG A 355 -11.55 3.12 10.45
N PRO A 356 -12.69 3.31 9.73
CA PRO A 356 -13.99 2.75 10.14
C PRO A 356 -13.97 1.24 10.32
N GLU A 357 -13.23 0.52 9.46
CA GLU A 357 -13.11 -0.93 9.52
C GLU A 357 -12.42 -1.44 10.80
N LEU A 358 -11.67 -0.58 11.48
CA LEU A 358 -10.99 -0.89 12.74
C LEU A 358 -11.76 -0.44 13.98
N SER A 359 -12.94 0.16 13.85
CA SER A 359 -13.65 0.85 14.94
C SER A 359 -13.83 0.01 16.21
N VAL A 360 -14.01 -1.30 16.09
CA VAL A 360 -14.15 -2.23 17.23
C VAL A 360 -12.79 -2.57 17.84
N LEU A 361 -11.74 -2.65 17.03
CA LEU A 361 -10.40 -3.11 17.41
C LEU A 361 -9.46 -1.98 17.80
N GLU A 362 -9.74 -0.76 17.31
CA GLU A 362 -8.88 0.42 17.50
C GLU A 362 -8.52 0.71 18.95
N PRO A 363 -9.44 0.61 19.95
CA PRO A 363 -9.09 0.91 21.34
C PRO A 363 -8.00 -0.01 21.92
N TYR A 364 -7.78 -1.16 21.31
CA TYR A 364 -6.82 -2.16 21.76
C TYR A 364 -5.47 -2.08 21.04
N ILE A 365 -5.37 -1.30 19.96
CA ILE A 365 -4.14 -1.17 19.16
C ILE A 365 -3.08 -0.40 19.96
N LEU A 366 -1.90 -1.01 20.12
CA LEU A 366 -0.71 -0.36 20.67
C LEU A 366 -0.20 0.68 19.65
N ARG A 367 0.11 1.89 20.10
CA ARG A 367 0.65 2.98 19.28
C ARG A 367 2.10 3.27 19.62
N TRP A 368 2.79 3.94 18.71
CA TRP A 368 4.17 4.36 18.95
C TRP A 368 4.30 5.26 20.18
N GLY A 369 3.39 6.22 20.39
CA GLY A 369 3.37 7.07 21.57
C GLY A 369 3.10 6.34 22.90
N ASP A 370 2.48 5.15 22.86
CA ASP A 370 2.32 4.28 24.04
C ASP A 370 3.62 3.53 24.34
N ARG A 371 4.34 3.10 23.29
CA ARG A 371 5.55 2.25 23.38
C ARG A 371 6.84 3.01 23.61
N TYR A 372 7.02 4.14 22.93
CA TYR A 372 8.27 4.88 22.93
C TYR A 372 8.05 6.37 23.22
N LYS A 373 8.83 6.92 24.16
CA LYS A 373 8.84 8.34 24.48
C LYS A 373 10.03 8.99 23.81
N ALA A 374 9.78 9.66 22.70
CA ALA A 374 10.81 10.35 21.93
C ALA A 374 11.40 11.55 22.69
N PRO A 375 12.69 11.85 22.52
CA PRO A 375 13.28 13.11 22.98
C PRO A 375 12.53 14.31 22.40
N GLU A 376 12.40 15.39 23.17
CA GLU A 376 11.63 16.58 22.80
C GLU A 376 12.02 17.16 21.42
N ALA A 377 13.29 17.11 21.07
CA ALA A 377 13.82 17.62 19.80
C ALA A 377 13.24 16.92 18.55
N ILE A 378 12.76 15.67 18.67
CA ILE A 378 12.21 14.87 17.57
C ILE A 378 10.78 14.37 17.84
N ALA A 379 10.22 14.68 19.01
CA ALA A 379 8.88 14.26 19.39
C ALA A 379 7.82 14.80 18.39
N SER A 380 6.90 13.92 17.97
CA SER A 380 5.89 14.26 16.97
C SER A 380 4.59 13.52 17.24
N PRO A 381 3.50 14.24 17.58
CA PRO A 381 2.18 13.62 17.74
C PRO A 381 1.70 12.87 16.48
N VAL A 382 2.19 13.28 15.31
CA VAL A 382 1.87 12.59 14.04
C VAL A 382 2.54 11.20 13.98
N LEU A 383 3.78 11.07 14.45
CA LEU A 383 4.45 9.79 14.55
C LEU A 383 3.87 8.93 15.67
N ASP A 384 3.60 9.53 16.81
CA ASP A 384 3.05 8.86 18.00
C ASP A 384 1.70 8.18 17.74
N ALA A 385 0.90 8.72 16.81
CA ALA A 385 -0.41 8.18 16.44
C ALA A 385 -0.34 6.89 15.60
N HIS A 386 0.80 6.58 14.97
CA HIS A 386 0.95 5.36 14.17
C HIS A 386 0.81 4.11 15.03
N PRO A 387 0.24 3.01 14.51
CA PRO A 387 0.25 1.73 15.21
C PRO A 387 1.69 1.23 15.35
N TYR A 388 1.97 0.62 16.49
CA TYR A 388 3.21 -0.12 16.73
C TYR A 388 3.03 -1.54 16.23
N LEU A 389 3.74 -1.91 15.16
CA LEU A 389 3.61 -3.20 14.49
C LEU A 389 4.80 -4.11 14.79
N SER A 390 4.58 -5.42 14.71
CA SER A 390 5.66 -6.40 14.68
C SER A 390 6.53 -6.26 13.41
N PRO A 391 7.73 -6.84 13.38
CA PRO A 391 8.55 -6.91 12.16
C PRO A 391 7.81 -7.55 10.96
N GLY A 392 6.84 -8.44 11.24
CA GLY A 392 5.97 -9.09 10.25
C GLY A 392 4.68 -8.34 9.94
N PHE A 393 4.56 -7.05 10.33
CA PHE A 393 3.40 -6.18 10.08
C PHE A 393 2.14 -6.50 10.88
N ALA A 394 2.17 -7.40 11.88
CA ALA A 394 1.02 -7.67 12.73
C ALA A 394 0.76 -6.49 13.68
N TYR A 395 -0.51 -6.16 13.89
CA TYR A 395 -0.91 -5.25 14.96
C TYR A 395 -0.56 -5.84 16.31
N LEU A 396 -0.07 -5.01 17.23
CA LEU A 396 0.20 -5.41 18.60
C LEU A 396 -0.82 -4.78 19.55
N GLY A 397 -1.24 -5.56 20.55
CA GLY A 397 -2.18 -5.11 21.57
C GLY A 397 -1.51 -4.30 22.67
N ARG A 398 -2.27 -3.39 23.31
CA ARG A 398 -1.84 -2.63 24.48
C ARG A 398 -1.72 -3.50 25.73
N ASP A 399 -2.48 -4.59 25.77
CA ASP A 399 -2.57 -5.55 26.87
C ASP A 399 -2.86 -6.97 26.34
N ALA A 400 -3.01 -7.94 27.23
CA ALA A 400 -3.27 -9.32 26.89
C ALA A 400 -4.59 -9.50 26.10
N LYS A 401 -5.64 -8.74 26.46
CA LYS A 401 -6.91 -8.75 25.73
C LYS A 401 -6.75 -8.19 24.33
N GLY A 402 -6.02 -7.09 24.20
CA GLY A 402 -5.68 -6.51 22.89
C GLY A 402 -4.87 -7.46 22.03
N ALA A 403 -3.90 -8.16 22.62
CA ALA A 403 -3.13 -9.18 21.91
C ALA A 403 -4.01 -10.32 21.36
N GLU A 404 -4.99 -10.77 22.14
CA GLU A 404 -5.96 -11.77 21.71
C GLU A 404 -6.87 -11.28 20.58
N LEU A 405 -7.45 -10.08 20.73
CA LEU A 405 -8.42 -9.53 19.78
C LEU A 405 -7.78 -9.13 18.43
N LEU A 406 -6.50 -8.76 18.43
CA LEU A 406 -5.76 -8.34 17.26
C LEU A 406 -4.96 -9.49 16.62
N HIS A 407 -4.95 -10.69 17.22
CA HIS A 407 -4.25 -11.84 16.69
C HIS A 407 -4.71 -12.14 15.25
N GLY A 408 -3.79 -12.28 14.32
CA GLY A 408 -4.11 -12.51 12.92
C GLY A 408 -4.45 -11.25 12.09
N LEU A 409 -4.35 -10.04 12.67
CA LEU A 409 -4.59 -8.81 11.94
C LEU A 409 -3.26 -8.13 11.57
N TYR A 410 -3.09 -7.78 10.28
CA TYR A 410 -1.86 -7.23 9.72
C TYR A 410 -2.11 -5.91 8.98
N ALA A 411 -1.18 -4.96 9.10
CA ALA A 411 -1.20 -3.67 8.40
C ALA A 411 -0.08 -3.59 7.36
N PHE A 412 -0.30 -4.06 6.15
CA PHE A 412 0.64 -3.90 5.04
C PHE A 412 0.26 -2.68 4.19
N ASN A 413 0.33 -1.50 4.81
CA ASN A 413 -0.03 -0.23 4.23
C ASN A 413 0.85 0.90 4.79
N TYR A 414 0.51 2.16 4.52
CA TYR A 414 1.30 3.31 4.93
C TYR A 414 1.48 3.44 6.45
N SER A 415 0.59 2.89 7.27
CA SER A 415 0.72 2.95 8.72
C SER A 415 1.92 2.18 9.27
N GLY A 416 2.47 1.23 8.51
CA GLY A 416 3.67 0.49 8.87
C GLY A 416 4.98 1.28 8.80
N MET A 417 4.96 2.54 8.35
CA MET A 417 6.20 3.30 8.07
C MET A 417 7.17 3.38 9.24
N ILE A 418 6.70 3.62 10.46
CA ILE A 418 7.60 3.79 11.59
C ILE A 418 8.13 2.42 12.06
N SER A 419 7.28 1.40 12.12
CA SER A 419 7.68 0.07 12.59
C SER A 419 8.53 -0.70 11.57
N CYS A 420 8.18 -0.58 10.28
CA CYS A 420 8.72 -1.42 9.20
C CYS A 420 9.41 -0.62 8.08
N GLY A 421 9.53 0.70 8.21
CA GLY A 421 10.15 1.56 7.22
C GLY A 421 9.30 1.78 5.97
N LEU A 422 9.96 2.12 4.87
CA LEU A 422 9.30 2.40 3.59
C LEU A 422 8.78 1.15 2.86
N SER A 423 8.82 0.00 3.49
CA SER A 423 8.59 -1.32 2.93
C SER A 423 7.25 -1.47 2.19
N ALA A 424 6.12 -1.10 2.83
CA ALA A 424 4.79 -1.19 2.23
C ALA A 424 4.37 0.07 1.46
N SER A 425 5.12 1.17 1.57
CA SER A 425 4.80 2.47 0.98
C SER A 425 5.63 2.83 -0.25
N ALA A 426 6.73 2.10 -0.49
CA ALA A 426 7.61 2.31 -1.64
C ALA A 426 7.78 1.02 -2.45
N LEU A 427 7.73 1.15 -3.78
CA LEU A 427 7.94 0.01 -4.70
C LEU A 427 9.28 -0.70 -4.46
N SER A 428 10.33 0.08 -4.21
CA SER A 428 11.67 -0.43 -3.90
C SER A 428 11.76 -1.26 -2.60
N GLY A 429 10.83 -1.06 -1.66
CA GLY A 429 10.78 -1.80 -0.41
C GLY A 429 10.08 -3.15 -0.50
N MET A 430 9.18 -3.34 -1.47
CA MET A 430 8.35 -4.55 -1.55
C MET A 430 9.14 -5.82 -1.75
N LYS A 431 10.27 -5.77 -2.46
CA LYS A 431 11.19 -6.90 -2.62
C LYS A 431 11.56 -7.54 -1.28
N TYR A 432 11.71 -6.76 -0.23
CA TYR A 432 12.12 -7.21 1.09
C TYR A 432 10.93 -7.45 2.02
N SER A 433 9.92 -6.61 1.95
CA SER A 433 8.77 -6.68 2.87
C SER A 433 7.76 -7.78 2.53
N LEU A 434 7.56 -8.11 1.25
CA LEU A 434 6.64 -9.18 0.86
C LEU A 434 7.07 -10.56 1.41
N PRO A 435 8.36 -10.98 1.36
CA PRO A 435 8.79 -12.18 2.04
C PRO A 435 8.58 -12.17 3.55
N LEU A 436 8.80 -11.02 4.21
CA LEU A 436 8.62 -10.87 5.66
C LEU A 436 7.17 -11.08 6.09
N ILE A 437 6.23 -10.39 5.46
CA ILE A 437 4.81 -10.54 5.84
C ILE A 437 4.29 -11.93 5.52
N THR A 438 4.64 -12.51 4.38
CA THR A 438 4.17 -13.85 4.01
C THR A 438 4.76 -14.94 4.88
N ALA A 439 6.00 -14.76 5.39
CA ALA A 439 6.57 -15.62 6.40
C ALA A 439 5.82 -15.49 7.73
N ALA A 440 5.60 -14.26 8.20
CA ALA A 440 4.90 -14.02 9.47
C ALA A 440 3.48 -14.60 9.49
N VAL A 441 2.74 -14.45 8.39
CA VAL A 441 1.39 -15.03 8.26
C VAL A 441 1.42 -16.56 8.31
N ALA A 442 2.37 -17.19 7.60
CA ALA A 442 2.52 -18.64 7.59
C ALA A 442 2.97 -19.18 8.97
N ASP A 443 3.94 -18.51 9.60
CA ASP A 443 4.46 -18.92 10.91
C ASP A 443 3.38 -18.82 11.99
N GLU A 444 2.54 -17.78 11.95
CA GLU A 444 1.43 -17.61 12.88
C GLU A 444 0.32 -18.64 12.65
N LEU A 445 -0.02 -18.98 11.39
CA LEU A 445 -0.96 -20.06 11.07
C LEU A 445 -0.47 -21.41 11.53
N PHE A 446 0.84 -21.71 11.37
CA PHE A 446 1.44 -22.92 11.92
C PHE A 446 1.38 -22.96 13.44
N ALA A 447 1.73 -21.84 14.10
CA ALA A 447 1.72 -21.75 15.56
C ALA A 447 0.33 -21.95 16.16
N ASP A 448 -0.73 -21.48 15.49
CA ASP A 448 -2.12 -21.61 15.92
C ASP A 448 -2.60 -23.07 16.01
N THR A 449 -2.05 -23.95 15.17
CA THR A 449 -2.49 -25.35 15.05
C THR A 449 -1.32 -26.35 15.14
N ARG A 450 -0.20 -25.91 15.71
CA ARG A 450 1.04 -26.72 15.79
C ARG A 450 0.83 -28.08 16.48
N GLU A 451 -0.07 -28.15 17.45
CA GLU A 451 -0.33 -29.41 18.19
C GLU A 451 -0.88 -30.49 17.24
N ALA A 452 -1.78 -30.13 16.32
CA ALA A 452 -2.30 -31.05 15.33
C ALA A 452 -1.19 -31.53 14.36
N TYR A 453 -0.29 -30.64 13.91
CA TYR A 453 0.85 -31.06 13.07
C TYR A 453 1.80 -31.98 13.80
N LEU A 454 2.05 -31.76 15.09
CA LEU A 454 2.90 -32.63 15.89
C LEU A 454 2.24 -34.00 16.13
N GLU A 455 0.93 -34.01 16.36
CA GLU A 455 0.16 -35.27 16.49
C GLU A 455 0.21 -36.07 15.18
N ASP A 456 -0.05 -35.44 14.04
CA ASP A 456 0.06 -36.06 12.71
C ASP A 456 1.45 -36.65 12.49
N TYR A 457 2.51 -35.92 12.85
CA TYR A 457 3.89 -36.37 12.73
C TYR A 457 4.21 -37.57 13.65
N PHE A 458 3.78 -37.52 14.90
CA PHE A 458 4.06 -38.60 15.87
C PHE A 458 3.24 -39.85 15.64
N THR A 459 2.10 -39.74 14.97
CA THR A 459 1.23 -40.88 14.62
C THR A 459 1.50 -41.44 13.23
N TYR A 460 2.37 -40.78 12.44
CA TYR A 460 2.72 -41.24 11.10
C TYR A 460 3.44 -42.58 11.15
N ASP A 461 2.81 -43.62 10.58
CA ASP A 461 3.29 -45.01 10.61
C ASP A 461 3.32 -45.67 9.22
N THR A 462 3.16 -44.90 8.15
CA THR A 462 3.12 -45.40 6.80
C THR A 462 4.48 -45.98 6.37
N PRO A 463 4.60 -47.30 6.10
CA PRO A 463 5.86 -47.89 5.69
C PRO A 463 6.22 -47.44 4.26
N GLU A 464 7.42 -46.95 4.09
CA GLU A 464 7.98 -46.59 2.76
C GLU A 464 9.13 -47.53 2.35
N PHE A 465 9.74 -48.22 3.29
CA PHE A 465 10.83 -49.12 3.04
C PHE A 465 10.36 -50.59 2.90
N PHE A 466 10.43 -51.13 1.71
CA PHE A 466 10.07 -52.52 1.39
C PHE A 466 11.29 -53.35 0.89
N GLY A 467 12.48 -52.95 1.32
CA GLY A 467 13.74 -53.61 0.94
C GLY A 467 13.83 -55.06 1.43
N LYS A 468 14.39 -55.93 0.60
CA LYS A 468 14.66 -57.33 0.97
C LYS A 468 16.01 -57.40 1.68
N TRP A 469 16.03 -57.90 2.92
CA TRP A 469 17.26 -58.17 3.67
C TRP A 469 17.97 -59.38 3.02
N PRO A 470 19.29 -59.32 2.83
CA PRO A 470 20.01 -60.51 2.44
C PRO A 470 19.84 -61.56 3.52
N LYS A 471 19.46 -62.80 3.11
CA LYS A 471 19.43 -63.94 4.04
C LYS A 471 20.83 -64.06 4.66
N LYS A 472 20.91 -64.05 6.00
CA LYS A 472 22.16 -64.41 6.70
C LYS A 472 22.55 -65.77 6.22
N THR A 473 23.68 -65.91 5.49
CA THR A 473 24.34 -67.16 5.31
C THR A 473 24.80 -67.59 6.70
N GLU A 474 24.14 -68.60 7.28
CA GLU A 474 24.67 -69.29 8.48
C GLU A 474 26.03 -69.84 8.11
N VAL A 475 27.09 -69.35 8.78
CA VAL A 475 28.46 -69.86 8.71
C VAL A 475 28.60 -70.92 9.76
#